data_417bad5cff4c9210f85a6fd43996d494
#
_entry.id   417bad5cff4c9210f85a6fd43996d494
#
_cell.length_a   1.000
_cell.length_b   1.000
_cell.length_c   1.000
_cell.angle_alpha   90.00
_cell.angle_beta   90.00
_cell.angle_gamma   90.00
#
_symmetry.space_group_name_H-M   'P 1'
#
loop_
_entity.id
_entity.type
_entity.pdbx_description
1 polymer ?
#
loop_
_entity_poly.entity_id
_entity_poly.type
_entity_poly.pdbx_seq_one_letter_code
_entity_poly.pdbx_strand_id
1 'polypeptide(L)'
;MTENNNQIAAKPRNMVFIFKRWLFYFIGLIVLALGVSSVIESNVGASAWDAFYVGLSKTVGLTTGTWVIIIGLLVIFLNAFLGKKRPDFPAFITIFTMGVVIDFCTLLIFQSFELVGLGARIALFVLGFILIAVGSGIYLQANFAAHPMDRLMFVLNDKFGLSIGFARLICEATALILGFLLSGPVSYGTVVIALSVGPSIQFAYKKMERFYTRIT
;
A
#
# COMPACT_ATOMS: atom_id res chain seq x y z
N MET A 1 10.47 -47.20 -14.79
CA MET A 1 10.59 -46.02 -13.92
C MET A 1 9.68 -44.96 -14.50
N THR A 2 8.51 -44.85 -13.94
CA THR A 2 7.38 -44.02 -14.44
C THR A 2 7.50 -42.61 -13.87
N GLU A 3 7.83 -41.64 -14.73
CA GLU A 3 7.77 -40.24 -14.41
C GLU A 3 6.31 -39.83 -14.09
N ASN A 4 6.12 -39.47 -12.85
CA ASN A 4 4.85 -38.99 -12.34
C ASN A 4 4.70 -37.50 -12.71
N ASN A 5 4.25 -37.23 -13.95
CA ASN A 5 3.86 -35.93 -14.43
C ASN A 5 2.56 -35.50 -13.72
N ASN A 6 2.67 -35.03 -12.48
CA ASN A 6 1.62 -34.26 -11.85
C ASN A 6 1.56 -32.86 -12.53
N GLN A 7 1.03 -32.81 -13.73
CA GLN A 7 0.46 -31.60 -14.31
C GLN A 7 -0.70 -31.19 -13.40
N ILE A 8 -0.43 -30.21 -12.53
CA ILE A 8 -1.50 -29.45 -11.84
C ILE A 8 -2.34 -28.84 -12.95
N ALA A 9 -3.41 -29.52 -13.31
CA ALA A 9 -4.39 -29.07 -14.30
C ALA A 9 -4.90 -27.68 -13.85
N ALA A 10 -4.57 -26.65 -14.58
CA ALA A 10 -5.07 -25.30 -14.36
C ALA A 10 -6.61 -25.37 -14.44
N LYS A 11 -7.25 -25.26 -13.28
CA LYS A 11 -8.71 -25.21 -13.15
C LYS A 11 -9.25 -24.17 -14.14
N PRO A 12 -10.27 -24.47 -14.94
CA PRO A 12 -10.78 -23.54 -15.94
C PRO A 12 -11.11 -22.21 -15.24
N ARG A 13 -10.54 -21.11 -15.75
CA ARG A 13 -10.76 -19.76 -15.22
C ARG A 13 -12.19 -19.34 -15.54
N ASN A 14 -13.16 -19.77 -14.71
CA ASN A 14 -14.55 -19.35 -14.83
C ASN A 14 -14.60 -17.81 -14.68
N MET A 15 -15.41 -17.15 -15.52
CA MET A 15 -15.59 -15.68 -15.51
C MET A 15 -15.97 -15.17 -14.12
N VAL A 16 -16.74 -15.96 -13.36
CA VAL A 16 -17.10 -15.70 -11.96
C VAL A 16 -15.88 -15.63 -11.05
N PHE A 17 -14.89 -16.50 -11.24
CA PHE A 17 -13.64 -16.48 -10.46
C PHE A 17 -12.82 -15.20 -10.73
N ILE A 18 -12.73 -14.79 -12.00
CA ILE A 18 -12.03 -13.57 -12.40
C ILE A 18 -12.73 -12.35 -11.80
N PHE A 19 -14.06 -12.29 -11.88
CA PHE A 19 -14.86 -11.21 -11.29
C PHE A 19 -14.67 -11.09 -9.77
N LYS A 20 -14.71 -12.21 -9.05
CA LYS A 20 -14.47 -12.23 -7.59
C LYS A 20 -13.08 -11.71 -7.25
N ARG A 21 -12.03 -12.09 -8.00
CA ARG A 21 -10.67 -11.57 -7.79
C ARG A 21 -10.60 -10.06 -7.96
N TRP A 22 -11.22 -9.49 -8.99
CA TRP A 22 -11.29 -8.05 -9.19
C TRP A 22 -12.05 -7.35 -8.07
N LEU A 23 -13.14 -7.94 -7.61
CA LEU A 23 -13.94 -7.42 -6.50
C LEU A 23 -13.10 -7.34 -5.21
N PHE A 24 -12.42 -8.42 -4.84
CA PHE A 24 -11.52 -8.44 -3.68
C PHE A 24 -10.41 -7.42 -3.81
N TYR A 25 -9.83 -7.29 -4.99
CA TYR A 25 -8.78 -6.33 -5.24
C TYR A 25 -9.23 -4.89 -5.01
N PHE A 26 -10.31 -4.47 -5.63
CA PHE A 26 -10.80 -3.10 -5.47
C PHE A 26 -11.34 -2.82 -4.07
N ILE A 27 -12.08 -3.73 -3.46
CA ILE A 27 -12.54 -3.58 -2.08
C ILE A 27 -11.33 -3.42 -1.15
N GLY A 28 -10.32 -4.28 -1.30
CA GLY A 28 -9.11 -4.20 -0.49
C GLY A 28 -8.37 -2.87 -0.66
N LEU A 29 -8.23 -2.38 -1.89
CA LEU A 29 -7.60 -1.08 -2.17
C LEU A 29 -8.39 0.10 -1.60
N ILE A 30 -9.72 0.08 -1.69
CA ILE A 30 -10.58 1.12 -1.12
C ILE A 30 -10.46 1.14 0.40
N VAL A 31 -10.52 -0.01 1.06
CA VAL A 31 -10.36 -0.12 2.52
C VAL A 31 -8.97 0.33 2.95
N LEU A 32 -7.93 -0.05 2.19
CA LEU A 32 -6.56 0.38 2.43
C LEU A 32 -6.42 1.90 2.31
N ALA A 33 -6.95 2.50 1.25
CA ALA A 33 -6.87 3.94 1.02
C ALA A 33 -7.65 4.75 2.07
N LEU A 34 -8.82 4.25 2.50
CA LEU A 34 -9.56 4.80 3.64
C LEU A 34 -8.72 4.78 4.92
N GLY A 35 -8.00 3.67 5.16
CA GLY A 35 -7.09 3.53 6.28
C GLY A 35 -5.95 4.54 6.23
N VAL A 36 -5.29 4.67 5.08
CA VAL A 36 -4.20 5.64 4.85
C VAL A 36 -4.69 7.06 5.09
N SER A 37 -5.83 7.43 4.50
CA SER A 37 -6.43 8.77 4.69
C SER A 37 -6.76 9.05 6.16
N SER A 38 -7.33 8.06 6.87
CA SER A 38 -7.64 8.20 8.30
C SER A 38 -6.39 8.41 9.15
N VAL A 39 -5.30 7.70 8.85
CA VAL A 39 -4.00 7.87 9.53
C VAL A 39 -3.43 9.26 9.25
N ILE A 40 -3.45 9.73 8.01
CA ILE A 40 -2.98 11.07 7.64
C ILE A 40 -3.77 12.14 8.40
N GLU A 41 -5.10 12.08 8.36
CA GLU A 41 -5.98 13.08 8.99
C GLU A 41 -5.94 13.06 10.52
N SER A 42 -5.56 11.93 11.12
CA SER A 42 -5.38 11.85 12.58
C SER A 42 -4.31 12.82 13.12
N ASN A 43 -3.35 13.22 12.28
CA ASN A 43 -2.17 14.02 12.66
C ASN A 43 -1.36 13.42 13.82
N VAL A 44 -1.44 12.10 14.05
CA VAL A 44 -0.63 11.36 15.04
C VAL A 44 0.69 10.88 14.42
N GLY A 45 0.74 10.76 13.11
CA GLY A 45 1.87 10.32 12.30
C GLY A 45 1.38 9.51 11.10
N ALA A 46 2.18 9.43 10.05
CA ALA A 46 1.87 8.68 8.84
C ALA A 46 2.98 7.67 8.53
N SER A 47 2.76 6.75 7.59
CA SER A 47 3.84 5.88 7.10
C SER A 47 4.93 6.72 6.41
N ALA A 48 6.11 6.17 6.23
CA ALA A 48 7.23 6.88 5.61
C ALA A 48 6.86 7.44 4.22
N TRP A 49 6.25 6.63 3.38
CA TRP A 49 5.80 7.02 2.04
C TRP A 49 4.65 8.03 2.08
N ASP A 50 3.67 7.83 2.96
CA ASP A 50 2.54 8.75 3.10
C ASP A 50 3.01 10.12 3.62
N ALA A 51 3.95 10.14 4.57
CA ALA A 51 4.57 11.38 5.03
C ALA A 51 5.30 12.11 3.90
N PHE A 52 5.97 11.39 3.00
CA PHE A 52 6.60 11.97 1.82
C PHE A 52 5.57 12.57 0.85
N TYR A 53 4.46 11.87 0.55
CA TYR A 53 3.41 12.39 -0.33
C TYR A 53 2.72 13.63 0.25
N VAL A 54 2.40 13.60 1.55
CA VAL A 54 1.84 14.77 2.25
C VAL A 54 2.84 15.93 2.27
N GLY A 55 4.14 15.64 2.48
CA GLY A 55 5.20 16.63 2.42
C GLY A 55 5.29 17.32 1.05
N LEU A 56 5.23 16.54 -0.04
CA LEU A 56 5.18 17.07 -1.40
C LEU A 56 3.92 17.92 -1.63
N SER A 57 2.76 17.46 -1.18
CA SER A 57 1.51 18.21 -1.30
C SER A 57 1.59 19.58 -0.61
N LYS A 58 2.21 19.64 0.57
CA LYS A 58 2.37 20.90 1.34
C LYS A 58 3.39 21.86 0.72
N THR A 59 4.47 21.34 0.17
CA THR A 59 5.60 22.18 -0.30
C THR A 59 5.53 22.55 -1.77
N VAL A 60 5.09 21.63 -2.61
CA VAL A 60 5.03 21.80 -4.08
C VAL A 60 3.61 22.10 -4.54
N GLY A 61 2.60 21.73 -3.76
CA GLY A 61 1.19 21.78 -4.15
C GLY A 61 0.70 20.46 -4.71
N LEU A 62 -0.44 20.47 -5.36
CA LEU A 62 -1.23 19.30 -5.76
C LEU A 62 -1.77 18.52 -4.55
N THR A 63 -2.57 17.51 -4.81
CA THR A 63 -3.15 16.67 -3.76
C THR A 63 -2.23 15.52 -3.36
N THR A 64 -2.45 14.99 -2.17
CA THR A 64 -1.69 13.83 -1.68
C THR A 64 -1.86 12.61 -2.61
N GLY A 65 -3.10 12.34 -3.06
CA GLY A 65 -3.36 11.24 -3.98
C GLY A 65 -2.74 11.44 -5.36
N THR A 66 -2.67 12.68 -5.86
CA THR A 66 -1.94 12.99 -7.08
C THR A 66 -0.45 12.64 -6.94
N TRP A 67 0.17 12.95 -5.80
CA TRP A 67 1.57 12.56 -5.55
C TRP A 67 1.76 11.05 -5.41
N VAL A 68 0.80 10.32 -4.84
CA VAL A 68 0.80 8.84 -4.84
C VAL A 68 0.89 8.32 -6.28
N ILE A 69 0.11 8.89 -7.21
CA ILE A 69 0.11 8.48 -8.62
C ILE A 69 1.44 8.85 -9.30
N ILE A 70 1.91 10.10 -9.15
CA ILE A 70 3.13 10.58 -9.81
C ILE A 70 4.35 9.79 -9.34
N ILE A 71 4.57 9.71 -8.04
CA ILE A 71 5.73 9.01 -7.48
C ILE A 71 5.62 7.51 -7.73
N GLY A 72 4.42 6.94 -7.60
CA GLY A 72 4.18 5.54 -7.94
C GLY A 72 4.52 5.21 -9.39
N LEU A 73 4.17 6.10 -10.33
CA LEU A 73 4.53 5.97 -11.74
C LEU A 73 6.05 6.03 -11.95
N LEU A 74 6.71 7.01 -11.31
CA LEU A 74 8.17 7.12 -11.35
C LEU A 74 8.85 5.84 -10.83
N VAL A 75 8.33 5.26 -9.74
CA VAL A 75 8.87 4.02 -9.18
C VAL A 75 8.59 2.82 -10.08
N ILE A 76 7.46 2.75 -10.79
CA ILE A 76 7.21 1.71 -11.81
C ILE A 76 8.30 1.75 -12.89
N PHE A 77 8.61 2.94 -13.41
CA PHE A 77 9.67 3.09 -14.41
C PHE A 77 11.06 2.82 -13.82
N LEU A 78 11.33 3.26 -12.59
CA LEU A 78 12.57 2.96 -11.89
C LEU A 78 12.77 1.46 -11.72
N ASN A 79 11.73 0.73 -11.31
CA ASN A 79 11.76 -0.72 -11.18
C ASN A 79 12.05 -1.42 -12.52
N ALA A 80 11.44 -0.93 -13.61
CA ALA A 80 11.67 -1.45 -14.94
C ALA A 80 13.13 -1.21 -15.40
N PHE A 81 13.64 -0.01 -15.18
CA PHE A 81 15.01 0.38 -15.52
C PHE A 81 16.06 -0.41 -14.71
N LEU A 82 15.90 -0.46 -13.40
CA LEU A 82 16.82 -1.18 -12.51
C LEU A 82 16.80 -2.68 -12.76
N GLY A 83 15.59 -3.25 -12.91
CA GLY A 83 15.40 -4.68 -13.12
C GLY A 83 15.60 -5.14 -14.57
N LYS A 84 15.87 -4.21 -15.51
CA LYS A 84 15.97 -4.49 -16.96
C LYS A 84 14.76 -5.29 -17.49
N LYS A 85 13.56 -4.98 -16.96
CA LYS A 85 12.29 -5.63 -17.32
C LYS A 85 11.32 -4.59 -17.86
N ARG A 86 10.22 -5.04 -18.47
CA ARG A 86 9.14 -4.15 -18.90
C ARG A 86 8.46 -3.53 -17.69
N PRO A 87 7.96 -2.27 -17.78
CA PRO A 87 7.17 -1.66 -16.72
C PRO A 87 5.96 -2.50 -16.38
N ASP A 88 5.65 -2.57 -15.08
CA ASP A 88 4.48 -3.29 -14.57
C ASP A 88 3.23 -2.42 -14.69
N PHE A 89 2.64 -2.39 -15.89
CA PHE A 89 1.42 -1.61 -16.13
C PHE A 89 0.24 -1.98 -15.22
N PRO A 90 -0.01 -3.24 -14.84
CA PRO A 90 -1.01 -3.55 -13.83
C PRO A 90 -0.82 -2.83 -12.49
N ALA A 91 0.41 -2.54 -12.08
CA ALA A 91 0.69 -1.77 -10.86
C ALA A 91 0.18 -0.32 -10.96
N PHE A 92 -0.02 0.22 -12.17
CA PHE A 92 -0.65 1.52 -12.37
C PHE A 92 -2.09 1.55 -11.84
N ILE A 93 -2.85 0.47 -12.03
CA ILE A 93 -4.22 0.37 -11.51
C ILE A 93 -4.22 0.50 -9.98
N THR A 94 -3.22 -0.12 -9.30
CA THR A 94 -3.07 -0.02 -7.84
C THR A 94 -2.89 1.42 -7.39
N ILE A 95 -1.87 2.12 -7.94
CA ILE A 95 -1.54 3.49 -7.52
C ILE A 95 -2.62 4.49 -7.93
N PHE A 96 -3.23 4.32 -9.10
CA PHE A 96 -4.31 5.17 -9.56
C PHE A 96 -5.53 5.05 -8.63
N THR A 97 -5.97 3.81 -8.34
CA THR A 97 -7.09 3.58 -7.41
C THR A 97 -6.79 4.15 -6.04
N MET A 98 -5.59 3.89 -5.50
CA MET A 98 -5.16 4.41 -4.21
C MET A 98 -5.18 5.94 -4.19
N GLY A 99 -4.56 6.59 -5.17
CA GLY A 99 -4.49 8.04 -5.24
C GLY A 99 -5.86 8.70 -5.32
N VAL A 100 -6.73 8.20 -6.20
CA VAL A 100 -8.11 8.72 -6.35
C VAL A 100 -8.91 8.56 -5.06
N VAL A 101 -8.84 7.41 -4.41
CA VAL A 101 -9.59 7.17 -3.16
C VAL A 101 -9.01 7.99 -2.01
N ILE A 102 -7.69 8.16 -1.91
CA ILE A 102 -7.07 9.03 -0.91
C ILE A 102 -7.57 10.48 -1.09
N ASP A 103 -7.55 11.01 -2.31
CA ASP A 103 -8.03 12.37 -2.57
C ASP A 103 -9.53 12.51 -2.29
N PHE A 104 -10.32 11.52 -2.67
CA PHE A 104 -11.75 11.51 -2.34
C PHE A 104 -11.98 11.56 -0.82
N CYS A 105 -11.22 10.76 -0.05
CA CYS A 105 -11.36 10.74 1.40
C CYS A 105 -10.88 12.05 2.04
N THR A 106 -9.71 12.55 1.68
CA THR A 106 -9.11 13.73 2.30
C THR A 106 -9.86 15.01 1.93
N LEU A 107 -10.30 15.15 0.67
CA LEU A 107 -10.93 16.37 0.18
C LEU A 107 -12.45 16.42 0.39
N LEU A 108 -13.13 15.27 0.48
CA LEU A 108 -14.60 15.23 0.58
C LEU A 108 -15.09 14.68 1.92
N ILE A 109 -14.48 13.63 2.45
CA ILE A 109 -14.93 13.01 3.70
C ILE A 109 -14.38 13.78 4.89
N PHE A 110 -13.04 13.94 4.94
CA PHE A 110 -12.39 14.50 6.12
C PHE A 110 -12.36 16.02 6.16
N GLN A 111 -12.60 16.71 5.05
CA GLN A 111 -12.65 18.19 5.02
C GLN A 111 -13.67 18.79 6.00
N SER A 112 -14.76 18.07 6.26
CA SER A 112 -15.84 18.49 7.17
C SER A 112 -15.67 17.99 8.60
N PHE A 113 -14.61 17.20 8.90
CA PHE A 113 -14.39 16.61 10.21
C PHE A 113 -13.39 17.41 11.03
N GLU A 114 -13.88 18.17 12.02
CA GLU A 114 -13.01 18.75 13.03
C GLU A 114 -12.71 17.72 14.13
N LEU A 115 -11.50 17.18 14.12
CA LEU A 115 -11.03 16.26 15.17
C LEU A 115 -10.66 17.07 16.42
N VAL A 116 -11.60 17.17 17.35
CA VAL A 116 -11.39 17.87 18.62
C VAL A 116 -10.79 16.92 19.65
N GLY A 117 -9.58 17.25 20.11
CA GLY A 117 -8.89 16.56 21.19
C GLY A 117 -8.02 15.37 20.76
N LEU A 118 -7.05 15.05 21.61
CA LEU A 118 -6.06 13.97 21.36
C LEU A 118 -6.73 12.59 21.28
N GLY A 119 -7.76 12.35 22.10
CA GLY A 119 -8.47 11.06 22.09
C GLY A 119 -9.11 10.71 20.75
N ALA A 120 -9.78 11.70 20.09
CA ALA A 120 -10.37 11.50 18.77
C ALA A 120 -9.31 11.21 17.70
N ARG A 121 -8.17 11.92 17.77
CA ARG A 121 -7.03 11.71 16.86
C ARG A 121 -6.43 10.32 17.00
N ILE A 122 -6.20 9.86 18.23
CA ILE A 122 -5.69 8.51 18.50
C ILE A 122 -6.70 7.46 18.05
N ALA A 123 -8.00 7.64 18.31
CA ALA A 123 -9.03 6.72 17.86
C ALA A 123 -9.06 6.60 16.32
N LEU A 124 -8.99 7.72 15.60
CA LEU A 124 -8.93 7.72 14.13
C LEU A 124 -7.64 7.07 13.62
N PHE A 125 -6.50 7.32 14.27
CA PHE A 125 -5.23 6.68 13.95
C PHE A 125 -5.31 5.14 14.07
N VAL A 126 -5.83 4.64 15.19
CA VAL A 126 -5.99 3.21 15.44
C VAL A 126 -6.95 2.58 14.44
N LEU A 127 -8.09 3.24 14.16
CA LEU A 127 -9.03 2.79 13.15
C LEU A 127 -8.36 2.71 11.78
N GLY A 128 -7.66 3.77 11.37
CA GLY A 128 -6.93 3.82 10.11
C GLY A 128 -5.87 2.72 10.01
N PHE A 129 -5.12 2.49 11.08
CA PHE A 129 -4.13 1.41 11.13
C PHE A 129 -4.77 0.01 10.95
N ILE A 130 -5.92 -0.25 11.58
CA ILE A 130 -6.66 -1.50 11.39
C ILE A 130 -7.14 -1.62 9.94
N LEU A 131 -7.67 -0.55 9.36
CA LEU A 131 -8.12 -0.54 7.96
C LEU A 131 -6.96 -0.78 6.99
N ILE A 132 -5.76 -0.23 7.24
CA ILE A 132 -4.55 -0.52 6.46
C ILE A 132 -4.24 -2.01 6.50
N ALA A 133 -4.21 -2.62 7.68
CA ALA A 133 -3.88 -4.03 7.82
C ALA A 133 -4.92 -4.94 7.12
N VAL A 134 -6.22 -4.67 7.33
CA VAL A 134 -7.32 -5.43 6.74
C VAL A 134 -7.38 -5.24 5.23
N GLY A 135 -7.33 -4.00 4.75
CA GLY A 135 -7.36 -3.67 3.33
C GLY A 135 -6.20 -4.31 2.57
N SER A 136 -4.98 -4.23 3.14
CA SER A 136 -3.80 -4.92 2.61
C SER A 136 -4.00 -6.43 2.56
N GLY A 137 -4.52 -7.03 3.64
CA GLY A 137 -4.82 -8.46 3.70
C GLY A 137 -5.82 -8.91 2.64
N ILE A 138 -6.80 -8.08 2.30
CA ILE A 138 -7.82 -8.36 1.29
C ILE A 138 -7.25 -8.25 -0.13
N TYR A 139 -6.62 -7.10 -0.50
CA TYR A 139 -6.18 -6.91 -1.88
C TYR A 139 -5.05 -7.85 -2.29
N LEU A 140 -4.17 -8.22 -1.34
CA LEU A 140 -3.07 -9.16 -1.60
C LEU A 140 -3.57 -10.58 -1.95
N GLN A 141 -4.75 -11.00 -1.48
CA GLN A 141 -5.34 -12.30 -1.87
C GLN A 141 -5.66 -12.38 -3.37
N ALA A 142 -5.94 -11.25 -3.99
CA ALA A 142 -6.24 -11.23 -5.43
C ALA A 142 -5.04 -11.62 -6.32
N ASN A 143 -3.80 -11.62 -5.77
CA ASN A 143 -2.58 -11.93 -6.52
C ASN A 143 -2.47 -11.15 -7.84
N PHE A 144 -2.86 -9.87 -7.83
CA PHE A 144 -2.60 -8.91 -8.89
C PHE A 144 -1.27 -8.18 -8.63
N ALA A 145 -1.02 -7.09 -9.35
CA ALA A 145 0.21 -6.33 -9.17
C ALA A 145 0.35 -5.80 -7.75
N ALA A 146 1.52 -6.08 -7.15
CA ALA A 146 1.89 -5.50 -5.87
C ALA A 146 2.11 -3.99 -6.00
N HIS A 147 2.06 -3.29 -4.87
CA HIS A 147 2.39 -1.86 -4.82
C HIS A 147 3.82 -1.62 -5.35
N PRO A 148 4.07 -0.59 -6.19
CA PRO A 148 5.39 -0.37 -6.80
C PRO A 148 6.53 -0.24 -5.81
N MET A 149 6.26 0.32 -4.62
CA MET A 149 7.24 0.47 -3.54
C MET A 149 7.69 -0.88 -2.96
N ASP A 150 6.75 -1.82 -2.81
CA ASP A 150 7.08 -3.18 -2.37
C ASP A 150 7.91 -3.92 -3.43
N ARG A 151 7.64 -3.66 -4.71
CA ARG A 151 8.42 -4.24 -5.80
C ARG A 151 9.86 -3.71 -5.84
N LEU A 152 10.06 -2.45 -5.47
CA LEU A 152 11.38 -1.82 -5.46
C LEU A 152 12.36 -2.59 -4.56
N MET A 153 11.94 -3.07 -3.41
CA MET A 153 12.83 -3.84 -2.53
C MET A 153 13.28 -5.17 -3.16
N PHE A 154 12.42 -5.85 -3.92
CA PHE A 154 12.80 -7.06 -4.65
C PHE A 154 13.77 -6.75 -5.79
N VAL A 155 13.57 -5.65 -6.50
CA VAL A 155 14.47 -5.21 -7.57
C VAL A 155 15.85 -4.84 -7.01
N LEU A 156 15.92 -4.19 -5.85
CA LEU A 156 17.17 -3.90 -5.16
C LEU A 156 17.87 -5.17 -4.68
N ASN A 157 17.12 -6.15 -4.18
CA ASN A 157 17.66 -7.47 -3.83
C ASN A 157 18.27 -8.16 -5.06
N ASP A 158 17.52 -8.26 -6.15
CA ASP A 158 17.95 -8.94 -7.37
C ASP A 158 19.17 -8.27 -8.01
N LYS A 159 19.22 -6.92 -8.00
CA LYS A 159 20.27 -6.16 -8.71
C LYS A 159 21.55 -6.00 -7.89
N PHE A 160 21.44 -5.77 -6.59
CA PHE A 160 22.55 -5.42 -5.71
C PHE A 160 22.91 -6.50 -4.68
N GLY A 161 22.18 -7.62 -4.66
CA GLY A 161 22.39 -8.70 -3.70
C GLY A 161 22.06 -8.32 -2.25
N LEU A 162 21.29 -7.24 -2.04
CA LEU A 162 20.88 -6.81 -0.70
C LEU A 162 19.85 -7.80 -0.13
N SER A 163 19.86 -8.03 1.18
CA SER A 163 18.73 -8.73 1.77
C SER A 163 17.43 -7.93 1.60
N ILE A 164 16.30 -8.61 1.43
CA ILE A 164 14.99 -7.95 1.25
C ILE A 164 14.69 -6.99 2.40
N GLY A 165 15.02 -7.39 3.64
CA GLY A 165 14.85 -6.53 4.81
C GLY A 165 15.71 -5.26 4.76
N PHE A 166 16.95 -5.37 4.31
CA PHE A 166 17.83 -4.19 4.17
C PHE A 166 17.41 -3.29 3.00
N ALA A 167 17.01 -3.87 1.87
CA ALA A 167 16.43 -3.11 0.76
C ALA A 167 15.18 -2.34 1.18
N ARG A 168 14.30 -2.97 1.96
CA ARG A 168 13.12 -2.31 2.55
C ARG A 168 13.52 -1.16 3.46
N LEU A 169 14.48 -1.39 4.36
CA LEU A 169 14.98 -0.36 5.27
C LEU A 169 15.50 0.89 4.52
N ILE A 170 16.26 0.69 3.43
CA ILE A 170 16.74 1.79 2.59
C ILE A 170 15.56 2.56 1.98
N CYS A 171 14.58 1.87 1.40
CA CYS A 171 13.41 2.50 0.80
C CYS A 171 12.61 3.31 1.82
N GLU A 172 12.32 2.72 2.98
CA GLU A 172 11.57 3.36 4.07
C GLU A 172 12.35 4.54 4.66
N ALA A 173 13.65 4.39 4.91
CA ALA A 173 14.49 5.47 5.43
C ALA A 173 14.58 6.64 4.43
N THR A 174 14.72 6.36 3.14
CA THR A 174 14.73 7.39 2.09
C THR A 174 13.41 8.16 2.08
N ALA A 175 12.29 7.46 2.05
CA ALA A 175 10.97 8.08 2.07
C ALA A 175 10.73 8.89 3.36
N LEU A 176 11.18 8.38 4.51
CA LEU A 176 11.06 9.06 5.80
C LEU A 176 11.88 10.35 5.86
N ILE A 177 13.14 10.31 5.40
CA ILE A 177 14.01 11.49 5.34
C ILE A 177 13.40 12.55 4.42
N LEU A 178 12.96 12.15 3.23
CA LEU A 178 12.32 13.07 2.29
C LEU A 178 11.02 13.64 2.85
N GLY A 179 10.19 12.80 3.49
CA GLY A 179 8.97 13.23 4.15
C GLY A 179 9.24 14.24 5.27
N PHE A 180 10.25 13.99 6.09
CA PHE A 180 10.65 14.92 7.17
C PHE A 180 11.15 16.26 6.61
N LEU A 181 12.03 16.25 5.60
CA LEU A 181 12.57 17.46 4.97
C LEU A 181 11.46 18.31 4.32
N LEU A 182 10.40 17.69 3.82
CA LEU A 182 9.25 18.35 3.20
C LEU A 182 8.11 18.67 4.18
N SER A 183 8.37 18.63 5.49
CA SER A 183 7.36 18.91 6.54
C SER A 183 6.15 17.97 6.50
N GLY A 184 6.35 16.73 6.07
CA GLY A 184 5.36 15.68 6.17
C GLY A 184 5.05 15.30 7.62
N PRO A 185 3.94 14.60 7.90
CA PRO A 185 3.50 14.26 9.25
C PRO A 185 4.30 13.09 9.85
N VAL A 186 5.58 13.33 10.11
CA VAL A 186 6.48 12.38 10.79
C VAL A 186 6.38 12.60 12.30
N SER A 187 5.93 11.59 13.05
CA SER A 187 5.70 11.68 14.47
C SER A 187 5.80 10.29 15.13
N TYR A 188 5.43 10.19 16.41
CA TYR A 188 5.42 8.91 17.15
C TYR A 188 4.59 7.82 16.44
N GLY A 189 3.47 8.19 15.85
CA GLY A 189 2.64 7.26 15.04
C GLY A 189 3.40 6.65 13.87
N THR A 190 4.34 7.37 13.26
CA THR A 190 5.19 6.84 12.18
C THR A 190 6.04 5.68 12.67
N VAL A 191 6.60 5.77 13.87
CA VAL A 191 7.38 4.70 14.49
C VAL A 191 6.49 3.48 14.79
N VAL A 192 5.29 3.72 15.32
CA VAL A 192 4.31 2.65 15.60
C VAL A 192 3.95 1.92 14.30
N ILE A 193 3.65 2.64 13.24
CA ILE A 193 3.34 2.04 11.92
C ILE A 193 4.54 1.24 11.42
N ALA A 194 5.74 1.81 11.39
CA ALA A 194 6.93 1.17 10.87
C ALA A 194 7.22 -0.18 11.55
N LEU A 195 7.00 -0.28 12.86
CA LEU A 195 7.23 -1.51 13.62
C LEU A 195 6.07 -2.51 13.54
N SER A 196 4.84 -2.04 13.42
CA SER A 196 3.65 -2.88 13.63
C SER A 196 2.91 -3.24 12.33
N VAL A 197 3.07 -2.46 11.24
CA VAL A 197 2.28 -2.66 10.01
C VAL A 197 2.57 -4.01 9.35
N GLY A 198 3.83 -4.44 9.29
CA GLY A 198 4.22 -5.71 8.69
C GLY A 198 3.55 -6.93 9.37
N PRO A 199 3.74 -7.14 10.69
CA PRO A 199 3.05 -8.19 11.44
C PRO A 199 1.53 -8.13 11.33
N SER A 200 0.94 -6.92 11.35
CA SER A 200 -0.51 -6.72 11.26
C SER A 200 -1.07 -7.11 9.89
N ILE A 201 -0.39 -6.74 8.80
CA ILE A 201 -0.76 -7.16 7.45
C ILE A 201 -0.64 -8.69 7.32
N GLN A 202 0.42 -9.30 7.84
CA GLN A 202 0.60 -10.74 7.78
C GLN A 202 -0.53 -11.49 8.53
N PHE A 203 -0.94 -10.98 9.70
CA PHE A 203 -2.05 -11.53 10.46
C PHE A 203 -3.37 -11.40 9.69
N ALA A 204 -3.67 -10.22 9.14
CA ALA A 204 -4.85 -9.97 8.34
C ALA A 204 -4.88 -10.86 7.08
N TYR A 205 -3.73 -10.98 6.38
CA TYR A 205 -3.59 -11.82 5.21
C TYR A 205 -3.96 -13.28 5.49
N LYS A 206 -3.41 -13.88 6.55
CA LYS A 206 -3.72 -15.26 6.95
C LYS A 206 -5.20 -15.47 7.30
N LYS A 207 -5.84 -14.48 7.91
CA LYS A 207 -7.28 -14.53 8.19
C LYS A 207 -8.11 -14.45 6.91
N MET A 208 -7.77 -13.52 6.01
CA MET A 208 -8.48 -13.33 4.75
C MET A 208 -8.28 -14.48 3.77
N GLU A 209 -7.14 -15.16 3.78
CA GLU A 209 -6.88 -16.36 2.99
C GLU A 209 -7.95 -17.44 3.24
N ARG A 210 -8.27 -17.72 4.50
CA ARG A 210 -9.30 -18.70 4.87
C ARG A 210 -10.70 -18.30 4.36
N PHE A 211 -10.97 -17.00 4.33
CA PHE A 211 -12.24 -16.47 3.84
C PHE A 211 -12.28 -16.50 2.30
N TYR A 212 -11.19 -16.08 1.66
CA TYR A 212 -11.04 -16.06 0.22
C TYR A 212 -11.18 -17.46 -0.39
N THR A 213 -10.50 -18.48 0.18
CA THR A 213 -10.57 -19.87 -0.28
C THR A 213 -11.95 -20.52 -0.13
N ARG A 214 -12.82 -20.01 0.76
CA ARG A 214 -14.21 -20.48 0.88
C ARG A 214 -15.15 -19.91 -0.18
N ILE A 215 -14.78 -18.77 -0.77
CA ILE A 215 -15.64 -18.03 -1.70
C ILE A 215 -15.21 -18.26 -3.14
N THR A 216 -13.95 -18.57 -3.38
CA THR A 216 -13.37 -18.86 -4.72
C THR A 216 -13.21 -20.33 -4.97
#